data_20c34d98180b8812ecca2019f735d30c
#
_entry.id   20c34d98180b8812ecca2019f735d30c
#
_cell.length_a   1.000
_cell.length_b   1.000
_cell.length_c   1.000
_cell.angle_alpha   90.00
_cell.angle_beta   90.00
_cell.angle_gamma   90.00
#
_symmetry.space_group_name_H-M   'P 1'
#
loop_
_entity.id
_entity.type
_entity.pdbx_description
1 polymer ?
#
loop_
_entity_poly.entity_id
_entity_poly.type
_entity_poly.pdbx_seq_one_letter_code
_entity_poly.pdbx_strand_id
1 'polypeptide(L)'
;MVLPLYLAMSAVEFRTIPRPAFLVLDNSRMPPPGALPVVTDAFRVDRQFLLRLCQGREGVLLDFERPPSADTRKLIQDLPCPAAAPPGYAEDGPVFLPPPPLHVPLEKYLSPWAGREIWLEAALQKQVVTVTAKGAQISPVSSSGELSGGYYSEALCCRFTQKFTEDRAVFTLFDTPDTLKRKLDRAASLGVTRAVGLYLELGEKHLSSP
;
A
#
# COMPACT_ATOMS: atom_id res chain seq x y z
N MET A 1 -0.42 8.56 17.59
CA MET A 1 0.06 7.15 17.47
C MET A 1 0.78 7.05 16.13
N VAL A 2 2.02 6.58 16.11
CA VAL A 2 2.78 6.46 14.86
C VAL A 2 2.35 5.18 14.15
N LEU A 3 1.91 5.30 12.90
CA LEU A 3 1.52 4.15 12.07
C LEU A 3 2.74 3.25 11.82
N PRO A 4 2.68 1.94 12.14
CA PRO A 4 3.76 1.03 11.81
C PRO A 4 3.87 0.87 10.28
N LEU A 5 5.04 1.24 9.73
CA LEU A 5 5.38 1.02 8.33
C LEU A 5 6.31 -0.19 8.21
N TYR A 6 5.85 -1.22 7.50
CA TYR A 6 6.60 -2.42 7.17
C TYR A 6 7.23 -2.27 5.78
N LEU A 7 8.52 -2.58 5.67
CA LEU A 7 9.24 -2.47 4.41
C LEU A 7 9.44 -3.84 3.80
N ALA A 8 8.73 -4.09 2.70
CA ALA A 8 8.77 -5.33 1.97
C ALA A 8 10.03 -5.44 1.11
N MET A 9 10.76 -6.54 1.26
CA MET A 9 11.97 -6.85 0.52
C MET A 9 12.04 -8.33 0.16
N SER A 10 12.83 -8.64 -0.87
CA SER A 10 13.12 -10.01 -1.25
C SER A 10 14.10 -10.69 -0.26
N ALA A 11 14.18 -12.01 -0.32
CA ALA A 11 15.11 -12.79 0.50
C ALA A 11 16.59 -12.41 0.31
N VAL A 12 16.93 -11.88 -0.86
CA VAL A 12 18.34 -11.52 -1.20
C VAL A 12 18.74 -10.19 -0.57
N GLU A 13 17.75 -9.30 -0.34
CA GLU A 13 17.98 -7.94 0.13
C GLU A 13 17.65 -7.76 1.61
N PHE A 14 17.34 -8.86 2.31
CA PHE A 14 16.96 -8.79 3.71
C PHE A 14 18.06 -8.12 4.55
N ARG A 15 17.73 -6.98 5.12
CA ARG A 15 18.59 -6.19 6.01
C ARG A 15 17.94 -6.06 7.38
N THR A 16 18.74 -5.67 8.36
CA THR A 16 18.21 -5.35 9.68
C THR A 16 17.50 -3.98 9.60
N ILE A 17 16.18 -4.01 9.50
CA ILE A 17 15.32 -2.84 9.54
C ILE A 17 14.29 -3.01 10.67
N PRO A 18 13.76 -1.91 11.24
CA PRO A 18 12.91 -1.98 12.43
C PRO A 18 11.66 -2.84 12.28
N ARG A 19 11.07 -2.85 11.08
CA ARG A 19 9.84 -3.60 10.77
C ARG A 19 9.95 -4.18 9.37
N PRO A 20 10.63 -5.30 9.22
CA PRO A 20 10.78 -5.93 7.93
C PRO A 20 9.49 -6.63 7.50
N ALA A 21 9.13 -6.51 6.22
CA ALA A 21 8.23 -7.43 5.55
C ALA A 21 9.03 -8.26 4.55
N PHE A 22 8.63 -9.52 4.36
CA PHE A 22 9.34 -10.46 3.52
C PHE A 22 8.44 -10.90 2.37
N LEU A 23 8.85 -10.56 1.14
CA LEU A 23 8.14 -10.98 -0.06
C LEU A 23 8.32 -12.49 -0.29
N VAL A 24 7.25 -13.23 -0.15
CA VAL A 24 7.19 -14.66 -0.42
C VAL A 24 6.83 -14.84 -1.89
N LEU A 25 7.86 -14.92 -2.73
CA LEU A 25 7.69 -15.05 -4.18
C LEU A 25 7.37 -16.50 -4.60
N ASP A 26 7.78 -17.46 -3.78
CA ASP A 26 7.50 -18.88 -3.96
C ASP A 26 7.40 -19.59 -2.61
N ASN A 27 7.04 -20.88 -2.62
CA ASN A 27 6.90 -21.68 -1.40
C ASN A 27 8.24 -22.23 -0.86
N SER A 28 9.37 -21.75 -1.35
CA SER A 28 10.70 -22.34 -1.04
C SER A 28 11.34 -21.78 0.22
N ARG A 29 10.94 -20.62 0.67
CA ARG A 29 11.61 -19.94 1.79
C ARG A 29 10.63 -19.42 2.83
N MET A 30 10.95 -19.70 4.10
CA MET A 30 10.26 -19.11 5.23
C MET A 30 10.88 -17.75 5.58
N PRO A 31 10.05 -16.73 5.82
CA PRO A 31 10.55 -15.45 6.33
C PRO A 31 11.20 -15.63 7.69
N PRO A 32 12.20 -14.80 8.02
CA PRO A 32 12.82 -14.82 9.34
C PRO A 32 11.79 -14.49 10.43
N PRO A 33 12.06 -14.89 11.68
CA PRO A 33 11.21 -14.51 12.82
C PRO A 33 11.06 -12.99 12.91
N GLY A 34 9.84 -12.52 13.24
CA GLY A 34 9.52 -11.08 13.37
C GLY A 34 9.26 -10.34 12.05
N ALA A 35 9.53 -10.96 10.89
CA ALA A 35 9.12 -10.38 9.61
C ALA A 35 7.64 -10.64 9.32
N LEU A 36 6.96 -9.64 8.77
CA LEU A 36 5.60 -9.78 8.23
C LEU A 36 5.67 -10.48 6.87
N PRO A 37 5.08 -11.68 6.70
CA PRO A 37 5.02 -12.31 5.39
C PRO A 37 4.12 -11.54 4.43
N VAL A 38 4.58 -11.35 3.18
CA VAL A 38 3.78 -10.83 2.06
C VAL A 38 3.72 -11.91 1.00
N VAL A 39 2.55 -12.47 0.77
CA VAL A 39 2.32 -13.57 -0.17
C VAL A 39 1.58 -13.05 -1.38
N THR A 40 2.15 -13.28 -2.58
CA THR A 40 1.51 -12.92 -3.84
C THR A 40 0.86 -14.16 -4.49
N ASP A 41 -0.14 -13.95 -5.32
CA ASP A 41 -0.77 -15.01 -6.12
C ASP A 41 -0.25 -15.09 -7.56
N ALA A 42 0.89 -14.44 -7.86
CA ALA A 42 1.60 -14.58 -9.12
C ALA A 42 1.94 -16.04 -9.42
N PHE A 43 2.19 -16.83 -8.36
CA PHE A 43 2.39 -18.28 -8.42
C PHE A 43 1.25 -19.02 -7.70
N ARG A 44 1.21 -20.35 -7.86
CA ARG A 44 0.23 -21.16 -7.14
C ARG A 44 0.52 -21.12 -5.63
N VAL A 45 -0.45 -20.64 -4.87
CA VAL A 45 -0.36 -20.62 -3.40
C VAL A 45 -0.59 -22.05 -2.87
N ASP A 46 0.43 -22.60 -2.19
CA ASP A 46 0.32 -23.87 -1.50
C ASP A 46 -0.36 -23.68 -0.13
N ARG A 47 -1.49 -24.37 0.08
CA ARG A 47 -2.27 -24.26 1.31
C ARG A 47 -1.46 -24.66 2.55
N GLN A 48 -0.72 -25.76 2.48
CA GLN A 48 0.03 -26.26 3.63
C GLN A 48 1.20 -25.32 3.98
N PHE A 49 1.85 -24.77 2.96
CA PHE A 49 2.88 -23.77 3.15
C PHE A 49 2.32 -22.52 3.82
N LEU A 50 1.18 -22.00 3.37
CA LEU A 50 0.53 -20.81 3.93
C LEU A 50 0.11 -21.02 5.39
N LEU A 51 -0.45 -22.19 5.73
CA LEU A 51 -0.78 -22.55 7.11
C LEU A 51 0.47 -22.56 8.01
N ARG A 52 1.58 -23.16 7.56
CA ARG A 52 2.85 -23.12 8.30
C ARG A 52 3.41 -21.72 8.43
N LEU A 53 3.30 -20.93 7.36
CA LEU A 53 3.76 -19.55 7.32
C LEU A 53 3.10 -18.68 8.39
N CYS A 54 1.82 -18.91 8.66
CA CYS A 54 1.02 -18.15 9.63
C CYS A 54 1.22 -18.59 11.09
N GLN A 55 1.88 -19.73 11.34
CA GLN A 55 2.04 -20.22 12.71
C GLN A 55 2.91 -19.30 13.55
N GLY A 56 2.37 -18.83 14.71
CA GLY A 56 3.09 -17.98 15.64
C GLY A 56 3.44 -16.58 15.13
N ARG A 57 2.77 -16.10 14.07
CA ARG A 57 2.98 -14.77 13.50
C ARG A 57 1.85 -13.81 13.86
N GLU A 58 2.17 -12.52 13.92
CA GLU A 58 1.20 -11.44 14.18
C GLU A 58 0.23 -11.20 13.03
N GLY A 59 0.51 -11.75 11.85
CA GLY A 59 -0.31 -11.64 10.67
C GLY A 59 0.41 -11.99 9.39
N VAL A 60 -0.32 -11.99 8.29
CA VAL A 60 0.16 -12.18 6.93
C VAL A 60 -0.52 -11.18 6.01
N LEU A 61 0.21 -10.63 5.05
CA LEU A 61 -0.35 -9.84 3.96
C LEU A 61 -0.53 -10.75 2.74
N LEU A 62 -1.73 -10.83 2.22
CA LEU A 62 -2.07 -11.53 0.98
C LEU A 62 -2.24 -10.47 -0.11
N ASP A 63 -1.18 -10.23 -0.85
CA ASP A 63 -1.16 -9.30 -1.99
C ASP A 63 -1.61 -10.06 -3.26
N PHE A 64 -2.92 -10.30 -3.33
CA PHE A 64 -3.55 -11.10 -4.37
C PHE A 64 -4.22 -10.21 -5.42
N GLU A 65 -3.97 -10.51 -6.69
CA GLU A 65 -4.53 -9.77 -7.83
C GLU A 65 -5.66 -10.54 -8.53
N ARG A 66 -5.69 -11.88 -8.41
CA ARG A 66 -6.70 -12.72 -9.07
C ARG A 66 -8.05 -12.56 -8.36
N PRO A 67 -9.18 -12.68 -9.09
CA PRO A 67 -10.49 -12.68 -8.44
C PRO A 67 -10.61 -13.77 -7.37
N PRO A 68 -11.19 -13.49 -6.18
CA PRO A 68 -11.28 -14.46 -5.09
C PRO A 68 -12.22 -15.62 -5.44
N SER A 69 -11.72 -16.86 -5.38
CA SER A 69 -12.54 -18.08 -5.45
C SER A 69 -13.13 -18.44 -4.08
N ALA A 70 -14.13 -19.31 -4.07
CA ALA A 70 -14.67 -19.86 -2.82
C ALA A 70 -13.59 -20.58 -1.99
N ASP A 71 -12.71 -21.32 -2.66
CA ASP A 71 -11.60 -22.03 -1.99
C ASP A 71 -10.59 -21.06 -1.39
N THR A 72 -10.30 -19.96 -2.08
CA THR A 72 -9.40 -18.93 -1.55
C THR A 72 -10.00 -18.25 -0.33
N ARG A 73 -11.28 -17.90 -0.35
CA ARG A 73 -11.97 -17.31 0.81
C ARG A 73 -11.96 -18.25 2.01
N LYS A 74 -12.28 -19.53 1.79
CA LYS A 74 -12.24 -20.55 2.84
C LYS A 74 -10.83 -20.73 3.40
N LEU A 75 -9.82 -20.74 2.53
CA LEU A 75 -8.42 -20.83 2.94
C LEU A 75 -8.05 -19.67 3.89
N ILE A 76 -8.45 -18.43 3.55
CA ILE A 76 -8.18 -17.24 4.37
C ILE A 76 -8.84 -17.34 5.74
N GLN A 77 -10.09 -17.83 5.80
CA GLN A 77 -10.82 -18.04 7.06
C GLN A 77 -10.17 -19.10 7.96
N ASP A 78 -9.53 -20.10 7.35
CA ASP A 78 -8.86 -21.20 8.07
C ASP A 78 -7.44 -20.82 8.56
N LEU A 79 -6.91 -19.62 8.26
CA LEU A 79 -5.57 -19.24 8.68
C LEU A 79 -5.46 -19.01 10.20
N PRO A 80 -4.37 -19.49 10.83
CA PRO A 80 -4.18 -19.38 12.28
C PRO A 80 -3.70 -18.00 12.75
N CYS A 81 -3.57 -17.03 11.85
CA CYS A 81 -3.22 -15.65 12.16
C CYS A 81 -4.07 -14.67 11.34
N PRO A 82 -4.19 -13.40 11.77
CA PRO A 82 -4.86 -12.38 10.97
C PRO A 82 -4.25 -12.27 9.56
N ALA A 83 -5.11 -12.32 8.54
CA ALA A 83 -4.70 -12.22 7.14
C ALA A 83 -5.31 -10.97 6.52
N ALA A 84 -4.48 -9.97 6.22
CA ALA A 84 -4.91 -8.82 5.44
C ALA A 84 -4.95 -9.20 3.96
N ALA A 85 -6.09 -8.98 3.31
CA ALA A 85 -6.30 -9.31 1.92
C ALA A 85 -7.06 -8.19 1.20
N PRO A 86 -6.98 -8.12 -0.14
CA PRO A 86 -7.73 -7.15 -0.92
C PRO A 86 -9.25 -7.29 -0.70
N PRO A 87 -10.03 -6.24 -1.00
CA PRO A 87 -11.49 -6.28 -0.92
C PRO A 87 -12.12 -7.49 -1.61
N GLY A 88 -13.11 -8.11 -0.95
CA GLY A 88 -13.84 -9.27 -1.49
C GLY A 88 -13.22 -10.63 -1.21
N TYR A 89 -12.01 -10.69 -0.63
CA TYR A 89 -11.38 -11.96 -0.24
C TYR A 89 -11.86 -12.48 1.13
N ALA A 90 -12.11 -11.57 2.06
CA ALA A 90 -12.67 -11.90 3.37
C ALA A 90 -13.77 -10.90 3.74
N GLU A 91 -14.84 -11.38 4.36
CA GLU A 91 -15.91 -10.53 4.90
C GLU A 91 -15.45 -9.90 6.23
N ASP A 92 -14.82 -10.72 7.07
CA ASP A 92 -14.24 -10.33 8.34
C ASP A 92 -12.70 -10.33 8.28
N GLY A 93 -12.06 -9.59 9.17
CA GLY A 93 -10.61 -9.49 9.25
C GLY A 93 -10.05 -8.23 8.57
N PRO A 94 -8.71 -8.07 8.60
CA PRO A 94 -8.05 -6.91 8.03
C PRO A 94 -8.24 -6.81 6.51
N VAL A 95 -8.53 -5.60 6.02
CA VAL A 95 -8.55 -5.32 4.59
C VAL A 95 -7.24 -4.68 4.16
N PHE A 96 -6.65 -5.18 3.07
CA PHE A 96 -5.50 -4.54 2.44
C PHE A 96 -5.96 -3.67 1.29
N LEU A 97 -5.61 -2.40 1.34
CA LEU A 97 -5.98 -1.42 0.34
C LEU A 97 -4.74 -0.95 -0.43
N PRO A 98 -4.83 -0.81 -1.76
CA PRO A 98 -3.78 -0.21 -2.56
C PRO A 98 -3.55 1.25 -2.17
N PRO A 99 -2.48 1.91 -2.69
CA PRO A 99 -2.21 3.29 -2.38
C PRO A 99 -3.38 4.19 -2.79
N PRO A 100 -3.83 5.13 -1.92
CA PRO A 100 -4.94 6.03 -2.24
C PRO A 100 -4.64 6.85 -3.49
N PRO A 101 -5.54 6.89 -4.50
CA PRO A 101 -5.33 7.74 -5.67
C PRO A 101 -5.14 9.20 -5.29
N LEU A 102 -4.13 9.87 -5.84
CA LEU A 102 -3.74 11.24 -5.43
C LEU A 102 -4.83 12.30 -5.63
N HIS A 103 -5.79 12.04 -6.50
CA HIS A 103 -6.92 12.94 -6.77
C HIS A 103 -8.15 12.70 -5.88
N VAL A 104 -8.07 11.73 -4.95
CA VAL A 104 -9.15 11.38 -4.03
C VAL A 104 -8.75 11.74 -2.60
N PRO A 105 -9.54 12.52 -1.86
CA PRO A 105 -9.29 12.76 -0.44
C PRO A 105 -9.21 11.45 0.35
N LEU A 106 -8.25 11.34 1.27
CA LEU A 106 -7.97 10.12 2.02
C LEU A 106 -9.18 9.65 2.82
N GLU A 107 -9.91 10.57 3.44
CA GLU A 107 -11.14 10.28 4.18
C GLU A 107 -12.21 9.61 3.30
N LYS A 108 -12.37 10.13 2.08
CA LYS A 108 -13.33 9.56 1.11
C LYS A 108 -12.88 8.17 0.67
N TYR A 109 -11.57 7.96 0.50
CA TYR A 109 -11.03 6.67 0.10
C TYR A 109 -11.20 5.61 1.19
N LEU A 110 -11.00 5.98 2.46
CA LEU A 110 -11.07 5.06 3.60
C LEU A 110 -12.50 4.86 4.14
N SER A 111 -13.42 5.79 3.90
CA SER A 111 -14.78 5.76 4.48
C SER A 111 -15.57 4.46 4.23
N PRO A 112 -15.47 3.76 3.07
CA PRO A 112 -16.17 2.48 2.88
C PRO A 112 -15.70 1.35 3.81
N TRP A 113 -14.53 1.53 4.43
CA TRP A 113 -13.87 0.53 5.27
C TRP A 113 -13.91 0.88 6.76
N ALA A 114 -14.69 1.92 7.12
CA ALA A 114 -14.84 2.32 8.52
C ALA A 114 -15.31 1.15 9.40
N GLY A 115 -14.67 0.95 10.54
CA GLY A 115 -14.96 -0.14 11.46
C GLY A 115 -14.21 -1.46 11.17
N ARG A 116 -13.48 -1.55 10.06
CA ARG A 116 -12.58 -2.68 9.80
C ARG A 116 -11.13 -2.32 10.15
N GLU A 117 -10.33 -3.32 10.44
CA GLU A 117 -8.88 -3.15 10.48
C GLU A 117 -8.37 -2.92 9.06
N ILE A 118 -7.65 -1.80 8.84
CA ILE A 118 -7.16 -1.41 7.53
C ILE A 118 -5.64 -1.49 7.51
N TRP A 119 -5.09 -2.23 6.54
CA TRP A 119 -3.70 -2.20 6.15
C TRP A 119 -3.59 -1.47 4.81
N LEU A 120 -2.67 -0.52 4.72
CA LEU A 120 -2.56 0.37 3.57
C LEU A 120 -1.23 0.17 2.85
N GLU A 121 -1.27 0.06 1.53
CA GLU A 121 -0.05 0.13 0.74
C GLU A 121 0.50 1.56 0.74
N ALA A 122 1.79 1.69 1.05
CA ALA A 122 2.54 2.93 1.02
C ALA A 122 3.42 2.97 -0.22
N ALA A 123 3.16 3.93 -1.11
CA ALA A 123 3.93 4.13 -2.34
C ALA A 123 4.05 5.62 -2.67
N LEU A 124 5.14 5.98 -3.33
CA LEU A 124 5.33 7.33 -3.90
C LEU A 124 4.65 7.40 -5.28
N GLN A 125 3.50 8.05 -5.33
CA GLN A 125 2.69 8.09 -6.54
C GLN A 125 2.88 9.38 -7.33
N LYS A 126 2.57 9.30 -8.64
CA LYS A 126 2.45 10.44 -9.53
C LYS A 126 1.28 10.24 -10.48
N GLN A 127 0.43 11.25 -10.60
CA GLN A 127 -0.74 11.23 -11.47
C GLN A 127 -0.86 12.55 -12.23
N VAL A 128 -1.36 12.49 -13.46
CA VAL A 128 -1.74 13.68 -14.23
C VAL A 128 -3.26 13.74 -14.35
N VAL A 129 -3.83 14.86 -13.97
CA VAL A 129 -5.24 15.16 -14.12
C VAL A 129 -5.38 16.26 -15.17
N THR A 130 -5.99 15.93 -16.29
CA THR A 130 -6.28 16.89 -17.36
C THR A 130 -7.77 17.23 -17.33
N VAL A 131 -8.09 18.50 -17.15
CA VAL A 131 -9.46 19.02 -17.12
C VAL A 131 -9.71 19.81 -18.38
N THR A 132 -10.78 19.48 -19.10
CA THR A 132 -11.26 20.14 -20.30
C THR A 132 -12.73 20.47 -20.16
N ALA A 133 -13.31 21.19 -21.11
CA ALA A 133 -14.78 21.41 -21.18
C ALA A 133 -15.59 20.11 -21.26
N LYS A 134 -14.97 18.98 -21.69
CA LYS A 134 -15.60 17.66 -21.79
C LYS A 134 -15.50 16.83 -20.51
N GLY A 135 -14.76 17.30 -19.50
CA GLY A 135 -14.57 16.60 -18.23
C GLY A 135 -13.10 16.42 -17.86
N ALA A 136 -12.87 15.63 -16.82
CA ALA A 136 -11.54 15.31 -16.30
C ALA A 136 -11.07 13.92 -16.76
N GLN A 137 -9.81 13.82 -17.17
CA GLN A 137 -9.11 12.58 -17.47
C GLN A 137 -7.95 12.41 -16.51
N ILE A 138 -7.77 11.19 -15.97
CA ILE A 138 -6.74 10.86 -15.01
C ILE A 138 -5.83 9.82 -15.65
N SER A 139 -4.53 10.05 -15.59
CA SER A 139 -3.52 9.13 -16.11
C SER A 139 -2.43 8.92 -15.06
N PRO A 140 -2.10 7.66 -14.72
CA PRO A 140 -0.92 7.37 -13.93
C PRO A 140 0.33 7.72 -14.73
N VAL A 141 1.39 8.12 -14.04
CA VAL A 141 2.67 8.43 -14.68
C VAL A 141 3.74 7.52 -14.14
N SER A 142 4.28 6.67 -14.97
CA SER A 142 5.33 5.70 -14.63
C SER A 142 6.74 6.31 -14.54
N SER A 143 6.89 7.63 -14.64
CA SER A 143 8.23 8.23 -14.73
C SER A 143 8.85 8.49 -13.35
N SER A 144 10.05 7.99 -13.16
CA SER A 144 10.93 8.14 -11.99
C SER A 144 11.59 9.52 -11.84
N GLY A 145 11.13 10.55 -12.56
CA GLY A 145 11.69 11.89 -12.42
C GLY A 145 11.30 12.50 -11.07
N GLU A 146 12.30 12.86 -10.26
CA GLU A 146 12.08 13.64 -9.04
C GLU A 146 11.42 14.98 -9.43
N LEU A 147 10.20 15.20 -8.95
CA LEU A 147 9.54 16.49 -9.01
C LEU A 147 9.85 17.23 -7.71
N SER A 148 10.49 18.38 -7.83
CA SER A 148 10.73 19.30 -6.72
C SER A 148 9.82 20.52 -6.85
N GLY A 149 9.44 21.13 -5.72
CA GLY A 149 8.59 22.31 -5.70
C GLY A 149 7.10 22.00 -5.75
N GLY A 150 6.32 22.90 -6.39
CA GLY A 150 4.85 22.81 -6.44
C GLY A 150 4.16 23.21 -5.14
N TYR A 151 2.84 23.20 -5.17
CA TYR A 151 1.97 23.54 -4.04
C TYR A 151 1.60 22.29 -3.26
N TYR A 152 1.36 22.42 -1.96
CA TYR A 152 0.84 21.34 -1.14
C TYR A 152 -0.69 21.45 -1.02
N SER A 153 -1.37 20.33 -1.18
CA SER A 153 -2.81 20.20 -0.96
C SER A 153 -3.07 19.45 0.35
N GLU A 154 -3.60 20.13 1.35
CA GLU A 154 -4.02 19.51 2.62
C GLU A 154 -5.08 18.43 2.39
N ALA A 155 -6.08 18.70 1.54
CA ALA A 155 -7.18 17.78 1.27
C ALA A 155 -6.74 16.48 0.60
N LEU A 156 -5.69 16.53 -0.24
CA LEU A 156 -5.17 15.38 -0.99
C LEU A 156 -3.91 14.79 -0.35
N CYS A 157 -3.34 15.45 0.66
CA CYS A 157 -2.07 15.06 1.28
C CYS A 157 -0.94 14.82 0.26
N CYS A 158 -0.87 15.61 -0.82
CA CYS A 158 0.15 15.48 -1.85
C CYS A 158 0.58 16.85 -2.36
N ARG A 159 1.66 16.89 -3.15
CA ARG A 159 2.05 18.09 -3.90
C ARG A 159 1.44 18.09 -5.29
N PHE A 160 1.32 19.28 -5.87
CA PHE A 160 0.89 19.43 -7.26
C PHE A 160 1.57 20.60 -7.95
N THR A 161 1.72 20.48 -9.26
CA THR A 161 1.99 21.58 -10.18
C THR A 161 0.80 21.75 -11.10
N GLN A 162 0.65 22.95 -11.68
CA GLN A 162 -0.45 23.25 -12.58
C GLN A 162 0.05 23.97 -13.84
N LYS A 163 -0.60 23.65 -14.97
CA LYS A 163 -0.37 24.32 -16.26
C LYS A 163 -1.72 24.58 -16.91
N PHE A 164 -1.94 25.82 -17.33
CA PHE A 164 -3.16 26.22 -18.02
C PHE A 164 -2.83 26.53 -19.48
N THR A 165 -3.73 26.14 -20.36
CA THR A 165 -3.78 26.54 -21.77
C THR A 165 -5.21 27.03 -22.07
N GLU A 166 -5.50 27.52 -23.26
CA GLU A 166 -6.82 28.05 -23.61
C GLU A 166 -7.95 27.02 -23.50
N ASP A 167 -7.65 25.73 -23.74
CA ASP A 167 -8.61 24.63 -23.84
C ASP A 167 -8.58 23.66 -22.66
N ARG A 168 -7.55 23.71 -21.79
CA ARG A 168 -7.39 22.74 -20.69
C ARG A 168 -6.56 23.25 -19.54
N ALA A 169 -6.80 22.66 -18.38
CA ALA A 169 -5.94 22.73 -17.20
C ALA A 169 -5.31 21.36 -16.96
N VAL A 170 -4.01 21.32 -16.71
CA VAL A 170 -3.25 20.10 -16.42
C VAL A 170 -2.67 20.22 -15.01
N PHE A 171 -3.00 19.28 -14.13
CA PHE A 171 -2.44 19.17 -12.80
C PHE A 171 -1.57 17.93 -12.74
N THR A 172 -0.34 18.08 -12.30
CA THR A 172 0.52 16.95 -11.97
C THR A 172 0.56 16.81 -10.47
N LEU A 173 -0.08 15.77 -9.94
CA LEU A 173 -0.11 15.40 -8.54
C LEU A 173 1.04 14.43 -8.25
N PHE A 174 1.73 14.59 -7.12
CA PHE A 174 2.83 13.70 -6.77
C PHE A 174 3.09 13.65 -5.26
N ASP A 175 3.58 12.49 -4.82
CA ASP A 175 4.10 12.33 -3.47
C ASP A 175 5.58 12.70 -3.41
N THR A 176 5.97 13.17 -2.24
CA THR A 176 7.35 13.26 -1.77
C THR A 176 7.45 12.45 -0.48
N PRO A 177 8.66 12.13 0.03
CA PRO A 177 8.79 11.48 1.34
C PRO A 177 8.00 12.19 2.45
N ASP A 178 8.07 13.52 2.49
CA ASP A 178 7.33 14.33 3.48
C ASP A 178 5.81 14.22 3.33
N THR A 179 5.30 14.26 2.09
CA THR A 179 3.85 14.14 1.88
C THR A 179 3.36 12.73 2.16
N LEU A 180 4.16 11.71 1.84
CA LEU A 180 3.84 10.33 2.20
C LEU A 180 3.78 10.17 3.72
N LYS A 181 4.75 10.71 4.47
CA LYS A 181 4.73 10.70 5.94
C LYS A 181 3.46 11.33 6.48
N ARG A 182 3.11 12.55 6.04
CA ARG A 182 1.86 13.25 6.44
C ARG A 182 0.61 12.44 6.09
N LYS A 183 0.59 11.82 4.91
CA LYS A 183 -0.50 10.94 4.47
C LYS A 183 -0.66 9.74 5.40
N LEU A 184 0.43 9.09 5.78
CA LEU A 184 0.42 7.97 6.73
C LEU A 184 -0.01 8.40 8.14
N ASP A 185 0.47 9.55 8.63
CA ASP A 185 0.03 10.11 9.91
C ASP A 185 -1.49 10.40 9.90
N ARG A 186 -2.01 10.95 8.80
CA ARG A 186 -3.44 11.17 8.60
C ARG A 186 -4.21 9.85 8.52
N ALA A 187 -3.70 8.85 7.78
CA ALA A 187 -4.28 7.53 7.67
C ALA A 187 -4.41 6.85 9.05
N ALA A 188 -3.39 6.97 9.90
CA ALA A 188 -3.44 6.49 11.29
C ALA A 188 -4.60 7.11 12.08
N SER A 189 -4.85 8.42 11.93
CA SER A 189 -5.96 9.11 12.59
C SER A 189 -7.33 8.67 12.06
N LEU A 190 -7.39 8.08 10.88
CA LEU A 190 -8.60 7.56 10.22
C LEU A 190 -8.80 6.04 10.41
N GLY A 191 -8.00 5.40 11.27
CA GLY A 191 -8.19 4.00 11.62
C GLY A 191 -7.34 3.00 10.84
N VAL A 192 -6.40 3.46 10.00
CA VAL A 192 -5.39 2.57 9.42
C VAL A 192 -4.45 2.08 10.53
N THR A 193 -4.24 0.76 10.60
CA THR A 193 -3.47 0.13 11.68
C THR A 193 -2.05 -0.23 11.27
N ARG A 194 -1.82 -0.50 9.98
CA ARG A 194 -0.50 -0.84 9.42
C ARG A 194 -0.34 -0.26 8.01
N ALA A 195 0.91 0.06 7.66
CA ALA A 195 1.28 0.37 6.30
C ALA A 195 2.36 -0.60 5.81
N VAL A 196 2.33 -0.94 4.53
CA VAL A 196 3.33 -1.80 3.89
C VAL A 196 3.80 -1.14 2.61
N GLY A 197 5.09 -1.01 2.41
CA GLY A 197 5.66 -0.42 1.20
C GLY A 197 6.90 -1.17 0.74
N LEU A 198 7.28 -1.02 -0.53
CA LEU A 198 8.46 -1.65 -1.08
C LEU A 198 9.74 -0.97 -0.57
N TYR A 199 10.68 -1.76 -0.04
CA TYR A 199 11.97 -1.25 0.42
C TYR A 199 12.76 -0.54 -0.68
N LEU A 200 12.73 -1.07 -1.91
CA LEU A 200 13.42 -0.47 -3.06
C LEU A 200 12.87 0.91 -3.43
N GLU A 201 11.59 1.15 -3.20
CA GLU A 201 10.94 2.42 -3.50
C GLU A 201 11.11 3.44 -2.37
N LEU A 202 10.86 3.00 -1.14
CA LEU A 202 10.84 3.88 0.03
C LEU A 202 12.20 4.02 0.71
N GLY A 203 13.09 3.03 0.56
CA GLY A 203 14.50 2.98 0.89
C GLY A 203 14.97 3.60 2.22
N GLU A 204 16.26 3.46 2.52
CA GLU A 204 16.88 4.10 3.70
C GLU A 204 16.84 5.64 3.65
N LYS A 205 16.84 6.22 2.44
CA LYS A 205 16.86 7.69 2.25
C LYS A 205 15.56 8.37 2.65
N HIS A 206 14.44 7.64 2.66
CA HIS A 206 13.11 8.19 2.92
C HIS A 206 12.65 7.99 4.36
N LEU A 207 13.35 7.14 5.14
CA LEU A 207 13.00 6.83 6.53
C LEU A 207 13.91 7.52 7.55
N SER A 208 15.01 8.14 7.11
CA SER A 208 16.05 8.71 7.95
C SER A 208 15.89 10.21 8.23
N SER A 209 14.77 10.81 7.88
CA SER A 209 14.49 12.18 8.30
C SER A 209 13.84 12.18 9.68
N PRO A 210 14.47 12.83 10.67
CA PRO A 210 14.03 12.91 12.06
C PRO A 210 12.67 13.58 12.21
#